data_4f54181fed8d6050a6517f041fa4fbf4
#
_entry.id   4f54181fed8d6050a6517f041fa4fbf4
#
_cell.length_a   1.000
_cell.length_b   1.000
_cell.length_c   1.000
_cell.angle_alpha   90.00
_cell.angle_beta   90.00
_cell.angle_gamma   90.00
#
_symmetry.space_group_name_H-M   'P 1'
#
loop_
_entity.id
_entity.type
_entity.pdbx_description
1 polymer ?
#
loop_
_entity_poly.entity_id
_entity_poly.type
_entity_poly.pdbx_seq_one_letter_code
_entity_poly.pdbx_strand_id
1 'polypeptide(L)'
;AKSLEQYKNHTIMAGARYGLSGQRFDFLVGADYYYDDVSESTDNPHHIFPYLRMTWKSATERFVPFVEVDGGLKHNDYASLLYTNPYISPDATLLSQLANEALYNGRVGISGRLGRGVFSYNLSAELSLSNDHVYWYSDGADGYHFTEAYQHTLRLDGGIMLRPAGWLEAELKGGVYVWENYDDHYANRPNFDAELGVRYLGRKFTAGVTAAYRGGIKWMTLLPEFDDTLYAENEQTREFGYVKTDATFTLGVEAEYRINDRWRVYAEGRNLTGSKVYEWLNYYRDTAEGIVGVKISF
;
A
#
# COMPACT_ATOMS: atom_id res chain seq x y z
N ALA A 1 -28.67 -14.55 5.49
CA ALA A 1 -29.25 -13.79 4.36
C ALA A 1 -30.02 -12.53 4.82
N LYS A 2 -30.67 -12.54 6.01
CA LYS A 2 -31.40 -11.36 6.51
C LYS A 2 -30.50 -10.22 6.98
N SER A 3 -29.28 -10.47 7.38
CA SER A 3 -28.32 -9.46 7.87
C SER A 3 -27.75 -8.56 6.78
N LEU A 4 -27.66 -9.04 5.54
CA LEU A 4 -27.18 -8.23 4.42
C LEU A 4 -28.22 -7.22 3.90
N GLU A 5 -29.51 -7.44 4.15
CA GLU A 5 -30.58 -6.52 3.75
C GLU A 5 -30.60 -5.23 4.60
N GLN A 6 -29.95 -5.22 5.75
CA GLN A 6 -29.91 -4.06 6.66
C GLN A 6 -28.68 -3.18 6.46
N TYR A 7 -27.67 -3.67 5.73
CA TYR A 7 -26.46 -2.88 5.44
C TYR A 7 -26.76 -1.83 4.37
N LYS A 8 -26.66 -0.57 4.76
CA LYS A 8 -26.79 0.58 3.86
C LYS A 8 -25.52 1.41 3.97
N ASN A 9 -24.93 1.72 2.85
CA ASN A 9 -23.77 2.58 2.77
C ASN A 9 -23.98 3.59 1.64
N HIS A 10 -24.35 4.80 2.00
CA HIS A 10 -24.57 5.90 1.06
C HIS A 10 -23.63 7.05 1.37
N THR A 11 -22.78 7.36 0.43
CA THR A 11 -21.83 8.47 0.55
C THR A 11 -22.14 9.53 -0.52
N ILE A 12 -22.25 10.78 -0.12
CA ILE A 12 -22.38 11.94 -1.01
C ILE A 12 -21.14 12.80 -0.83
N MET A 13 -20.48 13.16 -1.92
CA MET A 13 -19.28 13.97 -1.92
C MET A 13 -19.50 15.27 -2.70
N ALA A 14 -18.97 16.37 -2.16
CA ALA A 14 -18.86 17.65 -2.85
C ALA A 14 -17.51 18.30 -2.48
N GLY A 15 -16.79 18.81 -3.46
CA GLY A 15 -15.48 19.45 -3.23
C GLY A 15 -15.27 20.67 -4.10
N ALA A 16 -14.42 21.57 -3.62
CA ALA A 16 -13.97 22.72 -4.37
C ALA A 16 -12.46 22.91 -4.21
N ARG A 17 -11.78 23.20 -5.31
CA ARG A 17 -10.35 23.43 -5.32
C ARG A 17 -10.02 24.66 -6.14
N TYR A 18 -9.04 25.44 -5.66
CA TYR A 18 -8.51 26.60 -6.34
C TYR A 18 -7.01 26.44 -6.54
N GLY A 19 -6.53 26.64 -7.76
CA GLY A 19 -5.13 26.45 -8.12
C GLY A 19 -4.51 27.63 -8.83
N LEU A 20 -3.26 27.88 -8.53
CA LEU A 20 -2.39 28.82 -9.21
C LEU A 20 -1.13 28.08 -9.66
N SER A 21 -0.81 28.17 -10.93
CA SER A 21 0.44 27.64 -11.48
C SER A 21 1.30 28.77 -12.03
N GLY A 22 2.52 28.84 -11.55
CA GLY A 22 3.51 29.83 -11.94
C GLY A 22 4.84 29.21 -12.33
N GLN A 23 5.79 30.05 -12.72
CA GLN A 23 7.11 29.57 -13.11
C GLN A 23 7.91 28.96 -11.95
N ARG A 24 7.66 29.41 -10.71
CA ARG A 24 8.39 28.98 -9.50
C ARG A 24 7.55 28.23 -8.49
N PHE A 25 6.25 28.43 -8.52
CA PHE A 25 5.33 27.83 -7.56
C PHE A 25 4.13 27.27 -8.28
N ASP A 26 3.74 26.07 -7.88
CA ASP A 26 2.41 25.54 -8.07
C ASP A 26 1.73 25.47 -6.71
N PHE A 27 0.51 25.95 -6.65
CA PHE A 27 -0.29 25.96 -5.45
C PHE A 27 -1.70 25.49 -5.79
N LEU A 28 -2.21 24.56 -5.01
CA LEU A 28 -3.58 24.07 -5.12
C LEU A 28 -4.11 23.90 -3.71
N VAL A 29 -5.23 24.54 -3.40
CA VAL A 29 -5.91 24.46 -2.10
C VAL A 29 -7.37 24.18 -2.28
N GLY A 30 -7.98 23.48 -1.35
CA GLY A 30 -9.40 23.17 -1.37
C GLY A 30 -9.86 22.38 -0.18
N ALA A 31 -11.08 21.91 -0.25
CA ALA A 31 -11.66 20.99 0.70
C ALA A 31 -12.68 20.10 0.01
N ASP A 32 -12.79 18.87 0.48
CA ASP A 32 -13.79 17.90 0.08
C ASP A 32 -14.70 17.61 1.29
N TYR A 33 -15.99 17.76 1.10
CA TYR A 33 -17.01 17.42 2.09
C TYR A 33 -17.66 16.10 1.72
N TYR A 34 -17.85 15.24 2.71
CA TYR A 34 -18.58 13.99 2.58
C TYR A 34 -19.73 13.95 3.58
N TYR A 35 -20.86 13.51 3.11
CA TYR A 35 -21.96 13.03 3.94
C TYR A 35 -21.98 11.51 3.82
N ASP A 36 -21.86 10.83 4.95
CA ASP A 36 -21.70 9.39 5.04
C ASP A 36 -22.82 8.80 5.91
N ASP A 37 -23.77 8.13 5.28
CA ASP A 37 -24.90 7.48 5.95
C ASP A 37 -24.68 5.95 5.94
N VAL A 38 -23.80 5.50 6.85
CA VAL A 38 -23.59 4.09 7.11
C VAL A 38 -24.47 3.66 8.27
N SER A 39 -25.36 2.70 8.04
CA SER A 39 -26.31 2.25 9.06
C SER A 39 -25.60 1.69 10.28
N GLU A 40 -25.91 2.25 11.45
CA GLU A 40 -25.58 1.84 12.82
C GLU A 40 -24.17 2.15 13.34
N SER A 41 -23.18 2.59 12.54
CA SER A 41 -21.81 2.75 13.03
C SER A 41 -21.28 4.19 13.13
N THR A 42 -22.02 5.20 12.70
CA THR A 42 -21.47 6.57 12.61
C THR A 42 -22.15 7.53 13.56
N ASP A 43 -21.44 7.97 14.61
CA ASP A 43 -21.89 9.06 15.50
C ASP A 43 -21.95 10.43 14.77
N ASN A 44 -21.13 10.62 13.72
CA ASN A 44 -21.08 11.83 12.92
C ASN A 44 -20.97 11.53 11.42
N PRO A 45 -22.06 11.74 10.66
CA PRO A 45 -22.05 11.47 9.21
C PRO A 45 -21.35 12.55 8.37
N HIS A 46 -20.80 13.58 8.98
CA HIS A 46 -20.22 14.72 8.27
C HIS A 46 -18.71 14.74 8.38
N HIS A 47 -18.00 14.67 7.24
CA HIS A 47 -16.56 14.72 7.18
C HIS A 47 -16.09 15.85 6.26
N ILE A 48 -15.04 16.56 6.67
CA ILE A 48 -14.39 17.60 5.86
C ILE A 48 -12.90 17.25 5.77
N PHE A 49 -12.42 17.10 4.55
CA PHE A 49 -11.03 16.81 4.26
C PHE A 49 -10.38 18.03 3.62
N PRO A 50 -9.33 18.60 4.23
CA PRO A 50 -8.56 19.67 3.61
C PRO A 50 -7.75 19.12 2.43
N TYR A 51 -7.52 19.97 1.45
CA TYR A 51 -6.63 19.70 0.34
C TYR A 51 -5.64 20.84 0.17
N LEU A 52 -4.35 20.52 0.19
CA LEU A 52 -3.27 21.45 -0.09
C LEU A 52 -2.18 20.73 -0.89
N ARG A 53 -1.76 21.31 -2.00
CA ARG A 53 -0.53 20.93 -2.69
C ARG A 53 0.26 22.19 -3.02
N MET A 54 1.48 22.22 -2.55
CA MET A 54 2.42 23.29 -2.85
C MET A 54 3.74 22.70 -3.32
N THR A 55 4.22 23.16 -4.47
CA THR A 55 5.49 22.73 -5.03
C THR A 55 6.31 23.96 -5.40
N TRP A 56 7.54 24.00 -4.95
CA TRP A 56 8.48 25.03 -5.36
C TRP A 56 9.44 24.51 -6.44
N LYS A 57 9.41 25.10 -7.61
CA LYS A 57 10.25 24.76 -8.76
C LYS A 57 11.51 25.62 -8.76
N SER A 58 12.66 25.06 -8.48
CA SER A 58 13.93 25.76 -8.72
C SER A 58 14.17 25.89 -10.22
N ALA A 59 14.82 26.94 -10.63
CA ALA A 59 15.08 27.21 -12.07
C ALA A 59 15.83 26.08 -12.80
N THR A 60 16.52 25.23 -12.07
CA THR A 60 17.31 24.10 -12.60
C THR A 60 16.70 22.75 -12.32
N GLU A 61 15.54 22.68 -11.67
CA GLU A 61 14.90 21.44 -11.17
C GLU A 61 15.83 20.54 -10.33
N ARG A 62 16.92 21.12 -9.81
CA ARG A 62 17.85 20.37 -8.96
C ARG A 62 17.31 20.11 -7.57
N PHE A 63 16.40 20.96 -7.13
CA PHE A 63 15.78 20.90 -5.82
C PHE A 63 14.35 21.40 -5.95
N VAL A 64 13.40 20.50 -5.73
CA VAL A 64 11.97 20.74 -5.88
C VAL A 64 11.27 20.23 -4.61
N PRO A 65 11.21 21.06 -3.55
CA PRO A 65 10.46 20.71 -2.35
C PRO A 65 8.95 20.80 -2.60
N PHE A 66 8.22 20.00 -1.88
CA PHE A 66 6.76 20.00 -1.91
C PHE A 66 6.15 19.74 -0.53
N VAL A 67 4.93 20.20 -0.37
CA VAL A 67 4.05 19.89 0.76
C VAL A 67 2.70 19.49 0.20
N GLU A 68 2.14 18.42 0.70
CA GLU A 68 0.81 17.93 0.34
C GLU A 68 0.03 17.64 1.63
N VAL A 69 -1.23 18.02 1.64
CA VAL A 69 -2.22 17.60 2.62
C VAL A 69 -3.43 17.17 1.83
N ASP A 70 -3.89 15.98 2.08
CA ASP A 70 -5.10 15.45 1.49
C ASP A 70 -5.83 14.53 2.47
N GLY A 71 -6.98 14.08 2.05
CA GLY A 71 -7.76 13.12 2.79
C GLY A 71 -9.00 12.71 2.00
N GLY A 72 -9.73 11.79 2.54
CA GLY A 72 -10.95 11.29 1.94
C GLY A 72 -11.57 10.18 2.74
N LEU A 73 -12.75 9.81 2.33
CA LEU A 73 -13.47 8.69 2.87
C LEU A 73 -13.26 7.48 1.96
N LYS A 74 -12.67 6.44 2.50
CA LYS A 74 -12.54 5.15 1.81
C LYS A 74 -13.77 4.34 2.10
N HIS A 75 -14.50 4.02 1.05
CA HIS A 75 -15.70 3.23 1.14
C HIS A 75 -15.37 1.76 1.46
N ASN A 76 -15.90 1.26 2.56
CA ASN A 76 -15.77 -0.12 2.98
C ASN A 76 -17.10 -0.83 2.76
N ASP A 77 -17.07 -1.87 1.95
CA ASP A 77 -18.17 -2.81 1.75
C ASP A 77 -17.62 -4.24 1.61
N TYR A 78 -18.50 -5.22 1.59
CA TYR A 78 -18.09 -6.62 1.48
C TYR A 78 -17.26 -6.89 0.21
N ALA A 79 -17.59 -6.24 -0.90
CA ALA A 79 -16.86 -6.43 -2.14
C ALA A 79 -15.43 -5.87 -2.06
N SER A 80 -15.26 -4.69 -1.45
CA SER A 80 -13.95 -4.08 -1.22
C SER A 80 -13.09 -4.89 -0.24
N LEU A 81 -13.71 -5.43 0.81
CA LEU A 81 -13.04 -6.32 1.77
C LEU A 81 -12.61 -7.63 1.10
N LEU A 82 -13.50 -8.26 0.33
CA LEU A 82 -13.20 -9.49 -0.41
C LEU A 82 -12.11 -9.28 -1.46
N TYR A 83 -12.10 -8.11 -2.11
CA TYR A 83 -11.03 -7.76 -3.05
C TYR A 83 -9.69 -7.58 -2.33
N THR A 84 -9.69 -7.01 -1.13
CA THR A 84 -8.49 -6.80 -0.32
C THR A 84 -7.97 -8.13 0.25
N ASN A 85 -8.89 -8.94 0.81
CA ASN A 85 -8.57 -10.23 1.38
C ASN A 85 -9.58 -11.28 0.90
N PRO A 86 -9.23 -12.10 -0.11
CA PRO A 86 -10.12 -13.13 -0.64
C PRO A 86 -10.39 -14.29 0.34
N TYR A 87 -9.68 -14.34 1.45
CA TYR A 87 -9.82 -15.37 2.49
C TYR A 87 -10.67 -14.91 3.69
N ILE A 88 -11.44 -13.82 3.49
CA ILE A 88 -12.34 -13.31 4.53
C ILE A 88 -13.41 -14.35 4.89
N SER A 89 -13.62 -14.51 6.19
CA SER A 89 -14.73 -15.33 6.71
C SER A 89 -16.08 -14.67 6.40
N PRO A 90 -17.08 -15.41 5.93
CA PRO A 90 -18.41 -14.87 5.60
C PRO A 90 -19.26 -14.62 6.84
N ASP A 91 -18.71 -14.01 7.89
CA ASP A 91 -19.49 -13.64 9.08
C ASP A 91 -20.29 -12.36 8.84
N ALA A 92 -21.60 -12.52 8.74
CA ALA A 92 -22.51 -11.43 8.44
C ALA A 92 -22.69 -10.42 9.59
N THR A 93 -22.41 -10.83 10.82
CA THR A 93 -22.56 -9.93 11.99
C THR A 93 -21.53 -8.82 12.00
N LEU A 94 -20.31 -9.13 11.59
CA LEU A 94 -19.24 -8.15 11.49
C LEU A 94 -19.48 -7.11 10.35
N LEU A 95 -20.14 -7.54 9.28
CA LEU A 95 -20.42 -6.67 8.13
C LEU A 95 -21.45 -5.58 8.44
N SER A 96 -22.37 -5.80 9.38
CA SER A 96 -23.35 -4.79 9.75
C SER A 96 -22.79 -3.62 10.55
N GLN A 97 -21.59 -3.79 11.10
CA GLN A 97 -20.87 -2.78 11.89
C GLN A 97 -19.77 -2.07 11.10
N LEU A 98 -19.56 -2.44 9.83
CA LEU A 98 -18.49 -1.90 9.01
C LEU A 98 -18.70 -0.42 8.72
N ALA A 99 -17.73 0.41 9.15
CA ALA A 99 -17.69 1.84 8.89
C ALA A 99 -16.84 2.16 7.64
N ASN A 100 -17.05 3.34 7.06
CA ASN A 100 -16.14 3.88 6.07
C ASN A 100 -14.92 4.50 6.74
N GLU A 101 -13.73 4.21 6.21
CA GLU A 101 -12.47 4.67 6.75
C GLU A 101 -12.22 6.14 6.40
N ALA A 102 -12.13 7.02 7.40
CA ALA A 102 -11.76 8.42 7.21
C ALA A 102 -10.23 8.58 7.29
N LEU A 103 -9.61 8.94 6.18
CA LEU A 103 -8.16 9.03 6.03
C LEU A 103 -7.70 10.48 5.85
N TYR A 104 -6.69 10.91 6.62
CA TYR A 104 -6.02 12.20 6.52
C TYR A 104 -4.54 11.98 6.31
N ASN A 105 -3.97 12.61 5.27
CA ASN A 105 -2.55 12.49 4.92
C ASN A 105 -1.89 13.85 4.93
N GLY A 106 -0.70 13.91 5.50
CA GLY A 106 0.23 15.04 5.37
C GLY A 106 1.56 14.54 4.85
N ARG A 107 2.03 15.06 3.73
CA ARG A 107 3.30 14.67 3.11
C ARG A 107 4.19 15.88 2.87
N VAL A 108 5.46 15.74 3.18
CA VAL A 108 6.51 16.69 2.82
C VAL A 108 7.63 15.96 2.10
N GLY A 109 8.25 16.60 1.15
CA GLY A 109 9.35 15.93 0.45
C GLY A 109 10.15 16.86 -0.44
N ILE A 110 11.16 16.26 -1.03
CA ILE A 110 12.00 16.89 -2.02
C ILE A 110 12.26 15.94 -3.18
N SER A 111 12.36 16.48 -4.37
CA SER A 111 12.84 15.75 -5.53
C SER A 111 13.82 16.61 -6.32
N GLY A 112 14.59 15.99 -7.20
CA GLY A 112 15.50 16.75 -8.03
C GLY A 112 16.19 15.92 -9.09
N ARG A 113 16.80 16.66 -10.04
CA ARG A 113 17.58 16.09 -11.14
C ARG A 113 18.93 16.78 -11.23
N LEU A 114 19.99 15.99 -11.32
CA LEU A 114 21.37 16.47 -11.43
C LEU A 114 22.02 15.92 -12.70
N GLY A 115 23.07 16.60 -13.17
CA GLY A 115 23.84 16.12 -14.30
C GLY A 115 23.04 15.96 -15.59
N ARG A 116 22.16 16.91 -15.93
CA ARG A 116 21.25 16.86 -17.09
C ARG A 116 20.32 15.62 -17.09
N GLY A 117 19.93 15.15 -15.91
CA GLY A 117 19.04 14.00 -15.75
C GLY A 117 19.76 12.65 -15.61
N VAL A 118 21.08 12.64 -15.51
CA VAL A 118 21.85 11.42 -15.20
C VAL A 118 21.51 10.88 -13.81
N PHE A 119 21.27 11.76 -12.86
CA PHE A 119 20.87 11.43 -11.51
C PHE A 119 19.55 12.09 -11.16
N SER A 120 18.59 11.31 -10.68
CA SER A 120 17.33 11.81 -10.14
C SER A 120 17.12 11.23 -8.75
N TYR A 121 16.50 12.00 -7.88
CA TYR A 121 16.20 11.55 -6.52
C TYR A 121 14.84 12.08 -6.06
N ASN A 122 14.26 11.36 -5.13
CA ASN A 122 13.11 11.77 -4.35
C ASN A 122 13.26 11.29 -2.90
N LEU A 123 12.79 12.09 -1.96
CA LEU A 123 12.71 11.75 -0.54
C LEU A 123 11.45 12.39 0.00
N SER A 124 10.67 11.63 0.76
CA SER A 124 9.45 12.14 1.38
C SER A 124 9.20 11.52 2.75
N ALA A 125 8.52 12.29 3.58
CA ALA A 125 7.94 11.83 4.83
C ALA A 125 6.43 12.07 4.77
N GLU A 126 5.65 11.06 5.12
CA GLU A 126 4.18 11.09 5.15
C GLU A 126 3.68 10.65 6.50
N LEU A 127 2.78 11.43 7.06
CA LEU A 127 1.99 11.06 8.22
C LEU A 127 0.56 10.80 7.75
N SER A 128 0.04 9.62 8.03
CA SER A 128 -1.34 9.24 7.77
C SER A 128 -2.07 8.97 9.08
N LEU A 129 -3.26 9.52 9.20
CA LEU A 129 -4.18 9.31 10.32
C LEU A 129 -5.44 8.67 9.75
N SER A 130 -5.85 7.55 10.28
CA SER A 130 -7.02 6.83 9.81
C SER A 130 -7.95 6.49 10.97
N ASN A 131 -9.21 6.87 10.85
CA ASN A 131 -10.28 6.40 11.73
C ASN A 131 -10.94 5.19 11.05
N ASP A 132 -11.39 4.24 11.85
CA ASP A 132 -12.09 3.04 11.39
C ASP A 132 -11.27 2.24 10.36
N HIS A 133 -9.94 2.17 10.60
CA HIS A 133 -9.05 1.36 9.78
C HIS A 133 -9.34 -0.12 9.99
N VAL A 134 -9.47 -0.86 8.90
CA VAL A 134 -9.74 -2.29 8.93
C VAL A 134 -8.47 -3.08 9.21
N TYR A 135 -8.40 -3.71 10.38
CA TYR A 135 -7.35 -4.64 10.78
C TYR A 135 -7.81 -6.08 10.56
N TRP A 136 -6.95 -6.85 9.93
CA TRP A 136 -7.21 -8.25 9.64
C TRP A 136 -6.54 -9.14 10.66
N TYR A 137 -7.27 -10.13 11.16
CA TYR A 137 -6.71 -11.16 12.03
C TYR A 137 -7.15 -12.56 11.60
N SER A 138 -6.30 -13.54 11.86
CA SER A 138 -6.60 -14.95 11.63
C SER A 138 -7.07 -15.60 12.93
N ASP A 139 -8.10 -16.41 12.88
CA ASP A 139 -8.54 -17.25 14.01
C ASP A 139 -7.77 -18.56 14.09
N GLY A 140 -6.80 -18.76 13.21
CA GLY A 140 -5.91 -19.93 13.18
C GLY A 140 -6.45 -21.11 12.38
N ALA A 141 -7.74 -21.15 12.03
CA ALA A 141 -8.33 -22.30 11.36
C ALA A 141 -8.82 -22.02 9.94
N ASP A 142 -9.81 -21.17 9.75
CA ASP A 142 -10.62 -21.23 8.53
C ASP A 142 -10.78 -19.90 7.78
N GLY A 143 -10.02 -18.87 8.12
CA GLY A 143 -10.13 -17.63 7.40
C GLY A 143 -9.66 -16.41 8.15
N TYR A 144 -10.00 -15.26 7.57
CA TYR A 144 -9.69 -13.97 8.14
C TYR A 144 -10.96 -13.26 8.59
N HIS A 145 -10.85 -12.67 9.76
CA HIS A 145 -11.81 -11.73 10.30
C HIS A 145 -11.20 -10.34 10.28
N PHE A 146 -12.01 -9.32 10.54
CA PHE A 146 -11.53 -7.96 10.67
C PHE A 146 -12.09 -7.30 11.93
N THR A 147 -11.39 -6.27 12.36
CA THR A 147 -11.84 -5.31 13.38
C THR A 147 -11.47 -3.92 12.90
N GLU A 148 -12.13 -2.91 13.43
CA GLU A 148 -11.84 -1.53 13.10
C GLU A 148 -11.23 -0.82 14.29
N ALA A 149 -10.20 -0.04 14.03
CA ALA A 149 -9.55 0.78 15.03
C ALA A 149 -8.86 1.97 14.39
N TYR A 150 -8.46 2.89 15.22
CA TYR A 150 -7.68 4.05 14.82
C TYR A 150 -6.23 3.65 14.46
N GLN A 151 -5.68 4.23 13.39
CA GLN A 151 -4.31 3.98 12.97
C GLN A 151 -3.55 5.27 12.67
N HIS A 152 -2.31 5.34 13.16
CA HIS A 152 -1.30 6.28 12.70
C HIS A 152 -0.22 5.56 11.90
N THR A 153 0.25 6.21 10.85
CA THR A 153 1.40 5.71 10.09
C THR A 153 2.34 6.85 9.78
N LEU A 154 3.59 6.71 10.18
CA LEU A 154 4.67 7.54 9.66
C LEU A 154 5.45 6.73 8.62
N ARG A 155 5.55 7.26 7.41
CA ARG A 155 6.24 6.64 6.30
C ARG A 155 7.37 7.54 5.82
N LEU A 156 8.56 6.99 5.67
CA LEU A 156 9.70 7.65 5.05
C LEU A 156 10.05 6.89 3.78
N ASP A 157 9.95 7.55 2.64
CA ASP A 157 10.26 6.98 1.33
C ASP A 157 11.43 7.68 0.68
N GLY A 158 12.23 6.92 -0.02
CA GLY A 158 13.31 7.44 -0.83
C GLY A 158 13.52 6.67 -2.13
N GLY A 159 13.97 7.38 -3.16
CA GLY A 159 14.32 6.79 -4.44
C GLY A 159 15.47 7.53 -5.09
N ILE A 160 16.33 6.77 -5.75
CA ILE A 160 17.45 7.25 -6.54
C ILE A 160 17.41 6.55 -7.89
N MET A 161 17.52 7.31 -8.96
CA MET A 161 17.64 6.79 -10.32
C MET A 161 18.92 7.33 -10.97
N LEU A 162 19.70 6.42 -11.53
CA LEU A 162 20.93 6.70 -12.28
C LEU A 162 20.76 6.28 -13.74
N ARG A 163 21.04 7.22 -14.65
CA ARG A 163 21.09 6.98 -16.11
C ARG A 163 22.40 7.51 -16.67
N PRO A 164 23.53 6.85 -16.39
CA PRO A 164 24.85 7.33 -16.81
C PRO A 164 25.01 7.34 -18.32
N ALA A 165 24.24 6.52 -19.02
CA ALA A 165 24.17 6.45 -20.46
C ALA A 165 22.74 6.08 -20.90
N GLY A 166 22.38 6.36 -22.14
CA GLY A 166 21.04 6.05 -22.65
C GLY A 166 20.69 4.55 -22.71
N TRP A 167 21.67 3.71 -22.50
CA TRP A 167 21.51 2.26 -22.52
C TRP A 167 21.58 1.61 -21.11
N LEU A 168 21.83 2.38 -20.05
CA LEU A 168 21.92 1.86 -18.67
C LEU A 168 21.07 2.69 -17.72
N GLU A 169 20.23 2.02 -16.99
CA GLU A 169 19.40 2.58 -15.93
C GLU A 169 19.57 1.74 -14.65
N ALA A 170 19.75 2.40 -13.52
CA ALA A 170 19.72 1.78 -12.21
C ALA A 170 18.82 2.58 -11.29
N GLU A 171 17.92 1.91 -10.59
CA GLU A 171 16.98 2.50 -9.64
C GLU A 171 17.07 1.79 -8.29
N LEU A 172 17.20 2.58 -7.23
CA LEU A 172 17.06 2.11 -5.85
C LEU A 172 15.90 2.89 -5.22
N LYS A 173 14.93 2.18 -4.68
CA LYS A 173 13.81 2.75 -3.92
C LYS A 173 13.57 1.95 -2.66
N GLY A 174 12.99 2.58 -1.66
CA GLY A 174 12.61 1.89 -0.43
C GLY A 174 11.91 2.81 0.55
N GLY A 175 11.36 2.20 1.58
CA GLY A 175 10.63 2.89 2.61
C GLY A 175 10.78 2.25 3.98
N VAL A 176 10.63 3.10 4.99
CA VAL A 176 10.52 2.72 6.39
C VAL A 176 9.16 3.16 6.88
N TYR A 177 8.47 2.28 7.56
CA TYR A 177 7.12 2.49 8.05
C TYR A 177 7.09 2.29 9.57
N VAL A 178 6.53 3.25 10.27
CA VAL A 178 6.21 3.15 11.70
C VAL A 178 4.69 3.08 11.80
N TRP A 179 4.20 1.95 12.26
CA TRP A 179 2.79 1.67 12.45
C TRP A 179 2.47 1.85 13.93
N GLU A 180 1.63 2.83 14.25
CA GLU A 180 1.08 3.01 15.58
C GLU A 180 -0.44 2.80 15.54
N ASN A 181 -0.95 2.11 16.52
CA ASN A 181 -2.35 1.87 16.71
C ASN A 181 -2.69 1.82 18.21
N TYR A 182 -3.95 2.01 18.52
CA TYR A 182 -4.37 2.23 19.90
C TYR A 182 -4.40 0.95 20.74
N ASP A 183 -4.68 -0.21 20.21
CA ASP A 183 -4.97 -1.44 20.97
C ASP A 183 -4.07 -2.61 20.57
N ASP A 184 -2.77 -2.38 20.39
CA ASP A 184 -1.82 -3.42 19.95
C ASP A 184 -2.19 -4.17 18.66
N HIS A 185 -3.05 -3.57 17.84
CA HIS A 185 -3.40 -4.10 16.52
C HIS A 185 -2.23 -3.98 15.55
N TYR A 186 -2.06 -4.92 14.65
CA TYR A 186 -0.96 -4.94 13.70
C TYR A 186 -1.43 -4.68 12.28
N ALA A 187 -0.69 -3.86 11.56
CA ALA A 187 -1.04 -3.46 10.21
C ALA A 187 -0.91 -4.59 9.16
N ASN A 188 -0.44 -5.79 9.54
CA ASN A 188 -0.18 -6.91 8.63
C ASN A 188 0.68 -6.49 7.43
N ARG A 189 1.66 -5.62 7.66
CA ARG A 189 2.57 -5.07 6.64
C ARG A 189 3.99 -5.02 7.17
N PRO A 190 5.01 -5.04 6.29
CA PRO A 190 6.39 -4.87 6.68
C PRO A 190 6.64 -3.44 7.17
N ASN A 191 7.59 -3.26 8.06
CA ASN A 191 8.06 -1.95 8.50
C ASN A 191 9.22 -1.40 7.67
N PHE A 192 9.75 -2.20 6.74
CA PHE A 192 10.83 -1.80 5.83
C PHE A 192 10.72 -2.54 4.52
N ASP A 193 10.92 -1.85 3.41
CA ASP A 193 11.14 -2.44 2.10
C ASP A 193 12.23 -1.70 1.31
N ALA A 194 12.88 -2.41 0.40
CA ALA A 194 13.82 -1.82 -0.55
C ALA A 194 13.85 -2.64 -1.84
N GLU A 195 14.01 -1.96 -2.96
CA GLU A 195 14.12 -2.57 -4.28
C GLU A 195 15.24 -1.91 -5.08
N LEU A 196 16.12 -2.72 -5.64
CA LEU A 196 17.17 -2.32 -6.58
C LEU A 196 16.87 -2.94 -7.94
N GLY A 197 16.67 -2.10 -8.94
CA GLY A 197 16.54 -2.48 -10.34
C GLY A 197 17.71 -2.00 -11.15
N VAL A 198 18.25 -2.84 -12.04
CA VAL A 198 19.26 -2.46 -13.02
C VAL A 198 18.80 -2.94 -14.38
N ARG A 199 18.78 -2.04 -15.38
CA ARG A 199 18.31 -2.32 -16.73
C ARG A 199 19.35 -1.91 -17.78
N TYR A 200 19.57 -2.82 -18.69
CA TYR A 200 20.25 -2.56 -19.96
C TYR A 200 19.21 -2.30 -21.06
N LEU A 201 19.29 -1.16 -21.73
CA LEU A 201 18.35 -0.68 -22.74
C LEU A 201 19.03 -0.59 -24.11
N GLY A 202 19.32 -1.72 -24.72
CA GLY A 202 19.90 -1.78 -26.08
C GLY A 202 18.83 -1.64 -27.17
N ARG A 203 19.28 -1.39 -28.39
CA ARG A 203 18.38 -1.20 -29.55
C ARG A 203 17.53 -2.45 -29.87
N LYS A 204 18.12 -3.62 -29.78
CA LYS A 204 17.43 -4.91 -30.07
C LYS A 204 17.27 -5.78 -28.85
N PHE A 205 18.06 -5.58 -27.83
CA PHE A 205 18.07 -6.38 -26.62
C PHE A 205 17.93 -5.48 -25.40
N THR A 206 16.99 -5.81 -24.54
CA THR A 206 16.85 -5.23 -23.20
C THR A 206 16.96 -6.34 -22.18
N ALA A 207 17.60 -6.06 -21.05
CA ALA A 207 17.67 -6.99 -19.94
C ALA A 207 17.59 -6.23 -18.62
N GLY A 208 17.03 -6.85 -17.61
CA GLY A 208 16.90 -6.27 -16.27
C GLY A 208 17.11 -7.31 -15.18
N VAL A 209 17.58 -6.83 -14.06
CA VAL A 209 17.67 -7.58 -12.81
C VAL A 209 17.01 -6.73 -11.73
N THR A 210 16.16 -7.34 -10.93
CA THR A 210 15.50 -6.68 -9.79
C THR A 210 15.77 -7.51 -8.54
N ALA A 211 16.31 -6.87 -7.51
CA ALA A 211 16.47 -7.45 -6.19
C ALA A 211 15.57 -6.68 -5.22
N ALA A 212 14.69 -7.39 -4.52
CA ALA A 212 13.80 -6.76 -3.55
C ALA A 212 13.94 -7.43 -2.18
N TYR A 213 13.98 -6.58 -1.16
CA TYR A 213 13.98 -6.98 0.24
C TYR A 213 12.75 -6.40 0.93
N ARG A 214 12.07 -7.23 1.70
CA ARG A 214 10.93 -6.85 2.52
C ARG A 214 11.16 -7.34 3.94
N GLY A 215 11.03 -6.47 4.93
CA GLY A 215 11.12 -6.82 6.34
C GLY A 215 10.04 -7.82 6.76
N GLY A 216 10.27 -8.49 7.88
CA GLY A 216 9.30 -9.43 8.44
C GLY A 216 8.00 -8.71 8.84
N ILE A 217 6.89 -9.39 8.68
CA ILE A 217 5.54 -8.88 8.93
C ILE A 217 5.04 -9.44 10.27
N LYS A 218 4.42 -8.59 11.06
CA LYS A 218 3.64 -8.99 12.22
C LYS A 218 2.19 -9.19 11.79
N TRP A 219 1.71 -10.42 11.88
CA TRP A 219 0.35 -10.79 11.55
C TRP A 219 -0.47 -10.89 12.83
N MET A 220 -1.58 -10.19 12.88
CA MET A 220 -2.52 -10.27 13.98
C MET A 220 -3.25 -11.62 13.94
N THR A 221 -3.35 -12.28 15.08
CA THR A 221 -4.04 -13.56 15.24
C THR A 221 -4.72 -13.62 16.60
N LEU A 222 -5.80 -14.38 16.70
CA LEU A 222 -6.35 -14.76 17.99
C LEU A 222 -5.41 -15.74 18.66
N LEU A 223 -5.10 -15.48 19.90
CA LEU A 223 -4.36 -16.44 20.71
C LEU A 223 -5.26 -17.65 21.01
N PRO A 224 -4.75 -18.88 20.93
CA PRO A 224 -5.51 -20.03 21.39
C PRO A 224 -5.83 -19.86 22.88
N GLU A 225 -7.09 -20.07 23.25
CA GLU A 225 -7.51 -20.05 24.65
C GLU A 225 -6.66 -21.02 25.45
N PHE A 226 -5.90 -20.51 26.39
CA PHE A 226 -5.24 -21.33 27.38
C PHE A 226 -6.29 -21.78 28.41
N ASP A 227 -6.64 -23.09 28.32
CA ASP A 227 -7.39 -23.86 29.31
C ASP A 227 -8.82 -23.40 29.62
N ASP A 228 -9.78 -24.10 29.02
CA ASP A 228 -11.23 -23.97 29.19
C ASP A 228 -11.76 -24.10 30.63
N THR A 229 -10.91 -24.42 31.60
CA THR A 229 -11.34 -24.68 32.99
C THR A 229 -11.30 -23.47 33.91
N LEU A 230 -10.67 -22.35 33.50
CA LEU A 230 -10.50 -21.17 34.35
C LEU A 230 -11.34 -19.93 33.98
N TYR A 231 -12.00 -19.91 32.80
CA TYR A 231 -12.68 -18.71 32.29
C TYR A 231 -14.09 -18.95 31.75
N ALA A 232 -14.89 -19.80 32.44
CA ALA A 232 -16.27 -20.10 32.05
C ALA A 232 -17.27 -18.93 32.18
N GLU A 233 -16.86 -17.73 32.56
CA GLU A 233 -17.77 -16.61 32.83
C GLU A 233 -17.60 -15.35 31.98
N ASN A 234 -16.63 -15.27 31.05
CA ASN A 234 -16.48 -14.08 30.20
C ASN A 234 -16.20 -14.46 28.74
N GLU A 235 -17.25 -14.60 27.93
CA GLU A 235 -17.20 -14.83 26.49
C GLU A 235 -16.60 -13.66 25.66
N GLN A 236 -16.02 -12.63 26.27
CA GLN A 236 -15.68 -11.37 25.59
C GLN A 236 -14.20 -10.98 25.56
N THR A 237 -13.28 -11.77 26.09
CA THR A 237 -11.85 -11.41 26.02
C THR A 237 -11.01 -12.45 25.30
N ARG A 238 -11.23 -12.58 23.98
CA ARG A 238 -10.22 -13.20 23.12
C ARG A 238 -9.06 -12.22 23.01
N GLU A 239 -7.90 -12.58 23.57
CA GLU A 239 -6.70 -11.76 23.44
C GLU A 239 -6.14 -11.91 22.03
N PHE A 240 -5.82 -10.77 21.41
CA PHE A 240 -5.07 -10.74 20.17
C PHE A 240 -3.58 -10.86 20.46
N GLY A 241 -2.90 -11.58 19.62
CA GLY A 241 -1.46 -11.66 19.59
C GLY A 241 -0.93 -11.47 18.20
N TYR A 242 0.33 -11.80 17.99
CA TYR A 242 0.91 -11.74 16.66
C TYR A 242 1.84 -12.90 16.36
N VAL A 243 1.88 -13.26 15.07
CA VAL A 243 2.90 -14.13 14.49
C VAL A 243 3.79 -13.29 13.59
N LYS A 244 5.10 -13.37 13.82
CA LYS A 244 6.08 -12.66 12.99
C LYS A 244 6.64 -13.61 11.92
N THR A 245 6.55 -13.22 10.66
CA THR A 245 7.22 -13.91 9.56
C THR A 245 8.63 -13.38 9.36
N ASP A 246 9.48 -14.20 8.75
CA ASP A 246 10.84 -13.80 8.37
C ASP A 246 10.82 -12.72 7.27
N ALA A 247 11.93 -12.02 7.16
CA ALA A 247 12.16 -11.11 6.06
C ALA A 247 12.30 -11.89 4.74
N THR A 248 11.85 -11.27 3.65
CA THR A 248 11.85 -11.87 2.32
C THR A 248 12.86 -11.17 1.43
N PHE A 249 13.68 -11.94 0.73
CA PHE A 249 14.55 -11.45 -0.32
C PHE A 249 14.22 -12.16 -1.63
N THR A 250 13.83 -11.39 -2.66
CA THR A 250 13.50 -11.93 -3.97
C THR A 250 14.42 -11.39 -5.04
N LEU A 251 14.74 -12.23 -6.02
CA LEU A 251 15.49 -11.88 -7.21
C LEU A 251 14.62 -12.15 -8.45
N GLY A 252 14.52 -11.15 -9.31
CA GLY A 252 13.87 -11.25 -10.60
C GLY A 252 14.86 -10.93 -11.73
N VAL A 253 14.62 -11.51 -12.90
CA VAL A 253 15.36 -11.19 -14.13
C VAL A 253 14.38 -11.07 -15.28
N GLU A 254 14.68 -10.18 -16.21
CA GLU A 254 13.91 -10.02 -17.43
C GLU A 254 14.84 -9.86 -18.63
N ALA A 255 14.45 -10.38 -19.78
CA ALA A 255 15.13 -10.17 -21.04
C ALA A 255 14.13 -10.09 -22.19
N GLU A 256 14.33 -9.17 -23.10
CA GLU A 256 13.51 -9.04 -24.32
C GLU A 256 14.43 -8.84 -25.51
N TYR A 257 14.17 -9.57 -26.58
CA TYR A 257 14.84 -9.41 -27.86
C TYR A 257 13.87 -9.01 -28.95
N ARG A 258 14.12 -7.89 -29.60
CA ARG A 258 13.37 -7.37 -30.73
C ARG A 258 13.91 -7.95 -32.02
N ILE A 259 13.21 -8.91 -32.59
CA ILE A 259 13.54 -9.54 -33.86
C ILE A 259 13.40 -8.52 -34.99
N ASN A 260 12.24 -7.81 -35.01
CA ASN A 260 11.94 -6.71 -35.91
C ASN A 260 10.88 -5.79 -35.27
N ASP A 261 10.28 -4.86 -36.04
CA ASP A 261 9.32 -3.89 -35.49
C ASP A 261 7.98 -4.50 -35.04
N ARG A 262 7.69 -5.72 -35.53
CA ARG A 262 6.44 -6.44 -35.21
C ARG A 262 6.63 -7.53 -34.16
N TRP A 263 7.80 -8.16 -34.09
CA TRP A 263 8.03 -9.38 -33.30
C TRP A 263 9.08 -9.14 -32.24
N ARG A 264 8.73 -9.48 -30.99
CA ARG A 264 9.65 -9.52 -29.86
C ARG A 264 9.45 -10.82 -29.09
N VAL A 265 10.52 -11.40 -28.64
CA VAL A 265 10.51 -12.53 -27.70
C VAL A 265 10.99 -12.05 -26.36
N TYR A 266 10.42 -12.58 -25.29
CA TYR A 266 10.83 -12.23 -23.93
C TYR A 266 10.92 -13.47 -23.05
N ALA A 267 11.75 -13.36 -22.02
CA ALA A 267 11.84 -14.30 -20.93
C ALA A 267 11.87 -13.52 -19.62
N GLU A 268 11.21 -14.03 -18.60
CA GLU A 268 11.12 -13.44 -17.28
C GLU A 268 11.30 -14.54 -16.22
N GLY A 269 12.10 -14.27 -15.19
CA GLY A 269 12.22 -15.10 -14.01
C GLY A 269 11.79 -14.31 -12.79
N ARG A 270 10.92 -14.85 -11.97
CA ARG A 270 10.41 -14.24 -10.74
C ARG A 270 10.76 -15.09 -9.54
N ASN A 271 11.00 -14.44 -8.43
CA ASN A 271 11.33 -15.08 -7.15
C ASN A 271 12.39 -16.21 -7.30
N LEU A 272 13.47 -15.94 -8.04
CA LEU A 272 14.54 -16.93 -8.31
C LEU A 272 15.25 -17.42 -7.04
N THR A 273 15.06 -16.74 -5.93
CA THR A 273 15.56 -17.15 -4.61
C THR A 273 14.72 -18.23 -3.96
N GLY A 274 13.49 -18.48 -4.43
CA GLY A 274 12.53 -19.39 -3.79
C GLY A 274 12.13 -18.94 -2.39
N SER A 275 12.21 -17.62 -2.11
CA SER A 275 11.83 -17.09 -0.81
C SER A 275 10.31 -17.11 -0.63
N LYS A 276 9.85 -17.33 0.62
CA LYS A 276 8.44 -17.25 0.95
C LYS A 276 7.97 -15.80 0.90
N VAL A 277 7.08 -15.50 -0.04
CA VAL A 277 6.43 -14.20 -0.19
C VAL A 277 5.02 -14.30 0.35
N TYR A 278 4.80 -13.79 1.55
CA TYR A 278 3.49 -13.82 2.19
C TYR A 278 2.57 -12.76 1.62
N GLU A 279 1.40 -13.18 1.14
CA GLU A 279 0.25 -12.33 0.86
C GLU A 279 -0.60 -12.18 2.13
N TRP A 280 -0.80 -13.30 2.84
CA TRP A 280 -1.45 -13.40 4.14
C TRP A 280 -0.74 -14.48 4.98
N LEU A 281 -0.93 -14.53 6.29
CA LEU A 281 -0.16 -15.38 7.20
C LEU A 281 -0.03 -16.84 6.75
N ASN A 282 -1.12 -17.46 6.31
CA ASN A 282 -1.15 -18.85 5.87
C ASN A 282 -1.09 -19.00 4.34
N TYR A 283 -0.94 -17.89 3.61
CA TYR A 283 -0.97 -17.86 2.14
C TYR A 283 0.29 -17.18 1.61
N TYR A 284 1.20 -17.99 1.10
CA TYR A 284 2.46 -17.52 0.56
C TYR A 284 2.80 -18.22 -0.75
N ARG A 285 3.63 -17.56 -1.53
CA ARG A 285 4.28 -18.12 -2.71
C ARG A 285 5.76 -18.30 -2.41
N ASP A 286 6.30 -19.49 -2.63
CA ASP A 286 7.71 -19.83 -2.41
C ASP A 286 8.39 -20.39 -3.67
N THR A 287 7.69 -20.43 -4.80
CA THR A 287 8.17 -20.96 -6.07
C THR A 287 8.90 -19.93 -6.90
N ALA A 288 10.03 -20.34 -7.46
CA ALA A 288 10.63 -19.63 -8.58
C ALA A 288 9.78 -19.87 -9.84
N GLU A 289 9.44 -18.80 -10.55
CA GLU A 289 8.63 -18.83 -11.76
C GLU A 289 9.46 -18.43 -12.97
N GLY A 290 9.26 -19.12 -14.10
CA GLY A 290 9.83 -18.76 -15.39
C GLY A 290 8.72 -18.56 -16.44
N ILE A 291 8.78 -17.46 -17.15
CA ILE A 291 7.81 -17.11 -18.21
C ILE A 291 8.60 -16.85 -19.49
N VAL A 292 8.15 -17.44 -20.59
CA VAL A 292 8.66 -17.14 -21.94
C VAL A 292 7.48 -16.79 -22.83
N GLY A 293 7.62 -15.77 -23.65
CA GLY A 293 6.52 -15.36 -24.52
C GLY A 293 6.95 -14.56 -25.73
N VAL A 294 5.97 -14.27 -26.56
CA VAL A 294 6.12 -13.49 -27.78
C VAL A 294 5.14 -12.33 -27.77
N LYS A 295 5.61 -11.14 -28.10
CA LYS A 295 4.79 -9.93 -28.30
C LYS A 295 4.71 -9.63 -29.80
N ILE A 296 3.50 -9.41 -30.31
CA ILE A 296 3.25 -9.05 -31.70
C ILE A 296 2.57 -7.68 -31.72
N SER A 297 3.14 -6.75 -32.48
CA SER A 297 2.55 -5.42 -32.74
C SER A 297 1.97 -5.39 -34.13
N PHE A 298 0.73 -4.97 -34.28
CA PHE A 298 -0.01 -4.89 -35.56
C PHE A 298 0.02 -3.46 -36.10
#